data_cfcc300f2b0197cbeeeebde51d35cf9c
#
_entry.id   cfcc300f2b0197cbeeeebde51d35cf9c
#
_cell.length_a   1.000
_cell.length_b   1.000
_cell.length_c   1.000
_cell.angle_alpha   90.00
_cell.angle_beta   90.00
_cell.angle_gamma   90.00
#
_symmetry.space_group_name_H-M   'P 1'
#
loop_
_entity.id
_entity.type
_entity.pdbx_description
1 polymer ?
#
loop_
_entity_poly.entity_id
_entity_poly.type
_entity_poly.pdbx_seq_one_letter_code
_entity_poly.pdbx_strand_id
1 'polypeptide(L)'
;MDVTSPGYHDHKADLSKRLRRIEGQIRGLERMVDSDAYCIDVLTQVSAATKALQSVAVILLDEHLRHCVADALQSDDATETDRIVTEASRAIERLVKS
;
A
#
# COMPACT_ATOMS: atom_id res chain seq x y z
N MET A 1 4.94 -23.51 0.17
CA MET A 1 4.09 -22.35 0.31
C MET A 1 2.95 -22.40 -0.69
N ASP A 2 1.77 -22.04 -0.26
CA ASP A 2 0.60 -22.02 -1.12
C ASP A 2 0.76 -20.92 -2.18
N VAL A 3 0.74 -21.29 -3.47
CA VAL A 3 0.90 -20.36 -4.58
C VAL A 3 -0.25 -19.35 -4.67
N THR A 4 -1.36 -19.61 -3.99
CA THR A 4 -2.52 -18.71 -3.99
C THR A 4 -2.43 -17.65 -2.90
N SER A 5 -1.49 -17.77 -1.95
CA SER A 5 -1.31 -16.80 -0.87
C SER A 5 -0.50 -15.61 -1.33
N PRO A 6 -1.01 -14.38 -1.18
CA PRO A 6 -0.23 -13.18 -1.50
C PRO A 6 0.90 -12.96 -0.49
N GLY A 7 1.92 -12.19 -0.89
CA GLY A 7 3.08 -11.90 -0.05
C GLY A 7 2.74 -11.24 1.29
N TYR A 8 1.64 -10.47 1.34
CA TYR A 8 1.21 -9.80 2.57
C TYR A 8 0.35 -10.66 3.48
N HIS A 9 0.15 -11.93 3.17
CA HIS A 9 -0.78 -12.82 3.90
C HIS A 9 -0.55 -12.80 5.42
N ASP A 10 0.71 -12.82 5.86
CA ASP A 10 1.05 -12.85 7.28
C ASP A 10 0.77 -11.53 8.00
N HIS A 11 0.56 -10.44 7.24
CA HIS A 11 0.26 -9.10 7.76
C HIS A 11 -1.18 -8.67 7.50
N LYS A 12 -2.01 -9.61 7.06
CA LYS A 12 -3.39 -9.32 6.65
C LYS A 12 -4.19 -8.64 7.76
N ALA A 13 -4.10 -9.13 8.99
CA ALA A 13 -4.85 -8.56 10.11
C ALA A 13 -4.41 -7.13 10.43
N ASP A 14 -3.11 -6.87 10.40
CA ASP A 14 -2.56 -5.53 10.63
C ASP A 14 -2.97 -4.57 9.52
N LEU A 15 -2.86 -4.99 8.27
CA LEU A 15 -3.26 -4.18 7.11
C LEU A 15 -4.74 -3.85 7.16
N SER A 16 -5.58 -4.83 7.49
CA SER A 16 -7.02 -4.62 7.63
C SER A 16 -7.36 -3.59 8.70
N LYS A 17 -6.66 -3.64 9.83
CA LYS A 17 -6.82 -2.68 10.92
C LYS A 17 -6.44 -1.27 10.49
N ARG A 18 -5.33 -1.13 9.76
CA ARG A 18 -4.88 0.17 9.21
C ARG A 18 -5.89 0.73 8.22
N LEU A 19 -6.42 -0.12 7.33
CA LEU A 19 -7.42 0.29 6.34
C LEU A 19 -8.73 0.74 6.99
N ARG A 20 -9.17 0.06 8.07
CA ARG A 20 -10.36 0.50 8.82
C ARG A 20 -10.16 1.87 9.44
N ARG A 21 -8.96 2.16 9.95
CA ARG A 21 -8.62 3.47 10.50
C ARG A 21 -8.70 4.54 9.41
N ILE A 22 -8.17 4.25 8.22
CA ILE A 22 -8.21 5.16 7.06
C ILE A 22 -9.65 5.37 6.61
N GLU A 23 -10.46 4.33 6.60
CA GLU A 23 -11.89 4.44 6.31
C GLU A 23 -12.56 5.43 7.26
N GLY A 24 -12.24 5.36 8.55
CA GLY A 24 -12.74 6.30 9.54
C GLY A 24 -12.29 7.73 9.27
N GLN A 25 -11.04 7.92 8.83
CA GLN A 25 -10.53 9.24 8.44
C GLN A 25 -11.28 9.80 7.24
N ILE A 26 -11.60 8.98 6.25
CA ILE A 26 -12.36 9.41 5.08
C ILE A 26 -13.78 9.79 5.46
N ARG A 27 -14.42 9.04 6.34
CA ARG A 27 -15.73 9.42 6.85
C ARG A 27 -15.69 10.74 7.62
N GLY A 28 -14.61 10.96 8.36
CA GLY A 28 -14.38 12.25 9.04
C GLY A 28 -14.26 13.40 8.05
N LEU A 29 -13.57 13.19 6.94
CA LEU A 29 -13.44 14.18 5.85
C LEU A 29 -14.81 14.52 5.26
N GLU A 30 -15.63 13.52 5.00
CA GLU A 30 -16.98 13.71 4.47
C GLU A 30 -17.81 14.60 5.41
N ARG A 31 -17.74 14.33 6.71
CA ARG A 31 -18.44 15.15 7.73
C ARG A 31 -17.92 16.59 7.74
N MET A 32 -16.61 16.78 7.58
CA MET A 32 -16.01 18.11 7.53
C MET A 32 -16.55 18.90 6.33
N VAL A 33 -16.59 18.27 5.17
CA VAL A 33 -17.10 18.91 3.94
C VAL A 33 -18.59 19.24 4.12
N ASP A 34 -19.37 18.31 4.64
CA ASP A 34 -20.81 18.51 4.87
C ASP A 34 -21.11 19.65 5.87
N SER A 35 -20.22 19.86 6.83
CA SER A 35 -20.38 20.92 7.84
C SER A 35 -19.67 22.22 7.47
N ASP A 36 -19.20 22.36 6.26
CA ASP A 36 -18.51 23.56 5.76
C ASP A 36 -17.26 23.90 6.57
N ALA A 37 -16.47 22.88 6.95
CA ALA A 37 -15.23 23.08 7.67
C ALA A 37 -14.25 23.92 6.83
N TYR A 38 -13.37 24.64 7.51
CA TYR A 38 -12.37 25.48 6.85
C TYR A 38 -11.50 24.65 5.90
N CYS A 39 -11.32 25.16 4.67
CA CYS A 39 -10.64 24.46 3.59
C CYS A 39 -9.24 23.93 3.98
N ILE A 40 -8.45 24.75 4.67
CA ILE A 40 -7.09 24.34 5.07
C ILE A 40 -7.13 23.18 6.05
N ASP A 41 -8.11 23.15 6.95
CA ASP A 41 -8.28 22.03 7.89
C ASP A 41 -8.63 20.74 7.15
N VAL A 42 -9.50 20.85 6.13
CA VAL A 42 -9.86 19.71 5.27
C VAL A 42 -8.61 19.19 4.54
N LEU A 43 -7.83 20.09 3.95
CA LEU A 43 -6.60 19.73 3.23
C LEU A 43 -5.58 19.05 4.14
N THR A 44 -5.46 19.51 5.38
CA THR A 44 -4.59 18.90 6.38
C THR A 44 -4.99 17.44 6.65
N GLN A 45 -6.29 17.20 6.77
CA GLN A 45 -6.79 15.84 6.98
C GLN A 45 -6.65 14.97 5.73
N VAL A 46 -6.82 15.54 4.54
CA VAL A 46 -6.55 14.82 3.28
C VAL A 46 -5.09 14.37 3.23
N SER A 47 -4.17 15.26 3.60
CA SER A 47 -2.74 14.93 3.63
C SER A 47 -2.45 13.78 4.60
N ALA A 48 -3.07 13.79 5.78
CA ALA A 48 -2.90 12.72 6.77
C ALA A 48 -3.42 11.37 6.23
N ALA A 49 -4.60 11.37 5.61
CA ALA A 49 -5.17 10.16 5.03
C ALA A 49 -4.31 9.62 3.86
N THR A 50 -3.79 10.52 3.04
CA THR A 50 -2.90 10.17 1.93
C THR A 50 -1.63 9.48 2.44
N LYS A 51 -1.00 10.05 3.46
CA LYS A 51 0.20 9.45 4.07
C LYS A 51 -0.08 8.08 4.67
N ALA A 52 -1.24 7.92 5.31
CA ALA A 52 -1.64 6.64 5.87
C ALA A 52 -1.82 5.58 4.78
N LEU A 53 -2.44 5.95 3.65
CA LEU A 53 -2.57 5.06 2.50
C LEU A 53 -1.22 4.71 1.88
N GLN A 54 -0.32 5.68 1.77
CA GLN A 54 1.03 5.42 1.27
C GLN A 54 1.79 4.44 2.17
N SER A 55 1.63 4.53 3.49
CA SER A 55 2.20 3.56 4.41
C SER A 55 1.70 2.14 4.15
N VAL A 56 0.40 1.98 3.92
CA VAL A 56 -0.17 0.68 3.56
C VAL A 56 0.44 0.17 2.26
N ALA A 57 0.55 1.04 1.26
CA ALA A 57 1.14 0.68 -0.04
C ALA A 57 2.60 0.22 0.10
N VAL A 58 3.38 0.91 0.93
CA VAL A 58 4.78 0.55 1.17
C VAL A 58 4.88 -0.81 1.86
N ILE A 59 4.03 -1.08 2.84
CA ILE A 59 4.00 -2.38 3.52
C ILE A 59 3.68 -3.50 2.52
N LEU A 60 2.67 -3.29 1.68
CA LEU A 60 2.28 -4.26 0.66
C LEU A 60 3.43 -4.53 -0.31
N LEU A 61 4.07 -3.48 -0.78
CA LEU A 61 5.18 -3.60 -1.73
C LEU A 61 6.37 -4.31 -1.10
N ASP A 62 6.73 -3.95 0.13
CA ASP A 62 7.84 -4.58 0.84
C ASP A 62 7.62 -6.08 1.02
N GLU A 63 6.44 -6.48 1.47
CA GLU A 63 6.11 -7.89 1.66
C GLU A 63 6.06 -8.64 0.33
N HIS A 64 5.53 -8.01 -0.71
CA HIS A 64 5.48 -8.59 -2.04
C HIS A 64 6.90 -8.86 -2.58
N LEU A 65 7.80 -7.89 -2.42
CA LEU A 65 9.19 -8.02 -2.87
C LEU A 65 9.91 -9.12 -2.12
N ARG A 66 9.77 -9.19 -0.80
CA ARG A 66 10.41 -10.24 0.01
C ARG A 66 9.97 -11.62 -0.43
N HIS A 67 8.68 -11.76 -0.68
CA HIS A 67 8.09 -13.02 -1.15
C HIS A 67 8.60 -13.39 -2.54
N CYS A 68 8.58 -12.46 -3.48
CA CYS A 68 9.01 -12.68 -4.85
C CYS A 68 10.52 -12.94 -4.96
N VAL A 69 11.33 -12.21 -4.18
CA VAL A 69 12.79 -12.41 -4.16
C VAL A 69 13.12 -13.81 -3.63
N ALA A 70 12.45 -14.25 -2.58
CA ALA A 70 12.64 -15.60 -2.04
C ALA A 70 12.34 -16.66 -3.11
N ASP A 71 11.25 -16.51 -3.87
CA ASP A 71 10.88 -17.42 -4.95
C ASP A 71 11.91 -17.38 -6.07
N ALA A 72 12.37 -16.19 -6.45
CA ALA A 72 13.37 -16.04 -7.52
C ALA A 72 14.70 -16.69 -7.16
N LEU A 73 15.12 -16.58 -5.89
CA LEU A 73 16.35 -17.23 -5.42
C LEU A 73 16.24 -18.75 -5.48
N GLN A 74 15.06 -19.30 -5.24
CA GLN A 74 14.82 -20.74 -5.33
C GLN A 74 14.80 -21.22 -6.77
N SER A 75 14.27 -20.40 -7.70
CA SER A 75 14.16 -20.77 -9.11
C SER A 75 15.48 -20.64 -9.86
N ASP A 76 16.39 -19.80 -9.37
CA ASP A 76 17.67 -19.51 -10.01
C ASP A 76 17.51 -19.06 -11.48
N ASP A 77 16.45 -18.31 -11.74
CA ASP A 77 16.12 -17.82 -13.09
C ASP A 77 16.31 -16.30 -13.15
N ALA A 78 17.31 -15.88 -13.95
CA ALA A 78 17.63 -14.46 -14.14
C ALA A 78 16.47 -13.68 -14.79
N THR A 79 15.73 -14.33 -15.68
CA THR A 79 14.57 -13.73 -16.34
C THR A 79 13.48 -13.40 -15.33
N GLU A 80 13.24 -14.30 -14.38
CA GLU A 80 12.26 -14.12 -13.33
C GLU A 80 12.65 -12.96 -12.42
N THR A 81 13.94 -12.86 -12.07
CA THR A 81 14.46 -11.76 -11.26
C THR A 81 14.26 -10.42 -11.96
N ASP A 82 14.56 -10.35 -13.24
CA ASP A 82 14.38 -9.14 -14.05
C ASP A 82 12.92 -8.73 -14.13
N ARG A 83 12.01 -9.68 -14.29
CA ARG A 83 10.57 -9.45 -14.31
C ARG A 83 10.10 -8.83 -12.99
N ILE A 84 10.56 -9.35 -11.86
CA ILE A 84 10.19 -8.88 -10.52
C ILE A 84 10.69 -7.45 -10.31
N VAL A 85 11.92 -7.16 -10.70
CA VAL A 85 12.49 -5.81 -10.57
C VAL A 85 11.71 -4.81 -11.41
N THR A 86 11.39 -5.16 -12.65
CA THR A 86 10.60 -4.32 -13.54
C THR A 86 9.21 -4.03 -12.97
N GLU A 87 8.54 -5.06 -12.49
CA GLU A 87 7.21 -4.95 -11.88
C GLU A 87 7.24 -4.02 -10.66
N ALA A 88 8.22 -4.20 -9.77
CA ALA A 88 8.38 -3.38 -8.58
C ALA A 88 8.67 -1.92 -8.94
N SER A 89 9.51 -1.69 -9.93
CA SER A 89 9.85 -0.34 -10.39
C SER A 89 8.63 0.40 -10.91
N ARG A 90 7.77 -0.29 -11.65
CA ARG A 90 6.52 0.28 -12.16
C ARG A 90 5.54 0.60 -11.04
N ALA A 91 5.45 -0.27 -10.03
CA ALA A 91 4.58 -0.06 -8.88
C ALA A 91 5.02 1.16 -8.07
N ILE A 92 6.32 1.32 -7.84
CA ILE A 92 6.89 2.47 -7.14
C ILE A 92 6.58 3.75 -7.92
N GLU A 93 6.77 3.72 -9.24
CA GLU A 93 6.49 4.87 -10.10
C GLU A 93 5.04 5.33 -9.97
N ARG A 94 4.08 4.40 -9.94
CA ARG A 94 2.67 4.75 -9.75
C ARG A 94 2.42 5.41 -8.40
N LEU A 95 3.07 4.94 -7.34
CA LEU A 95 2.92 5.51 -6.00
C LEU A 95 3.46 6.94 -5.94
N VAL A 96 4.59 7.19 -6.59
CA VAL A 96 5.23 8.51 -6.58
C VAL A 96 4.44 9.52 -7.41
N LYS A 97 3.85 9.09 -8.51
CA LYS A 97 3.12 9.98 -9.43
C LYS A 97 1.65 10.21 -9.07
N SER A 98 1.11 9.38 -8.18
CA SER A 98 -0.32 9.48 -7.82
C SER A 98 -0.66 10.63 -6.86
#